data_59e04b6a130fd931fea3fd99ffc541d1
#
_entry.id   59e04b6a130fd931fea3fd99ffc541d1
#
_cell.length_a   1.000
_cell.length_b   1.000
_cell.length_c   1.000
_cell.angle_alpha   90.00
_cell.angle_beta   90.00
_cell.angle_gamma   90.00
#
_symmetry.space_group_name_H-M   'P 1'
#
loop_
_entity.id
_entity.type
_entity.pdbx_description
1 polymer ?
#
loop_
_entity_poly.entity_id
_entity_poly.type
_entity_poly.pdbx_seq_one_letter_code
_entity_poly.pdbx_strand_id
1 'polypeptide(L)'
;MQTPATSLLIRNAHVLTLDDDDREWECADIAIEEGRIVAIGPDAGARHGKPFERTLDATGLLAMPGLVNAHFHSPGNLMKGSLPGYPLEVFMLYEVPPLADGGDSSRLAYVRTMVGALEMLRRGITSVHDDAYHVPVATRESIDAIMRAYADAGIRATVAIDQPNIVEYDKYPYLAALLSDDERFAMDKAPRQTTEELLALYAYLIERWHGADNGRLSAAVSCSAPQRVTPDYFAGLSELSKRHDLPFNIHILETKVQRVLGNEKFGKSLVRYVHDLGLLDERMMVIHAIWLDDDDIGLLADAGCTVAHNPVCNLRLGSGVMPYYKLRAAGVPICLGTDEMNTDDTVNLWFVAKTASLLQTLATRNYREWPEPQEMLAALTRGGARAMRRAHDLGRLAPGCVADIALLDLDTVAFTPLNDLRRQLVLCEDGGSVRYTIVDGRIVYENGRINGVDEAALRRELRELAGGYREQLSRAAAEARRLEPHYRSMYLRAAAEDVGMNRWLA
;
A
#
# COMPACT_ATOMS: atom_id res chain seq x y z
N MET A 1 21.31 19.58 6.52
CA MET A 1 20.86 18.81 5.34
C MET A 1 21.96 18.90 4.30
N GLN A 2 22.54 17.79 3.86
CA GLN A 2 23.45 17.81 2.72
C GLN A 2 22.62 18.17 1.49
N THR A 3 23.08 19.14 0.71
CA THR A 3 22.53 19.41 -0.62
C THR A 3 22.59 18.10 -1.40
N PRO A 4 21.50 17.59 -1.98
CA PRO A 4 21.55 16.35 -2.75
C PRO A 4 22.55 16.51 -3.88
N ALA A 5 23.30 15.45 -4.17
CA ALA A 5 24.14 15.41 -5.35
C ALA A 5 23.24 15.68 -6.57
N THR A 6 23.57 16.66 -7.39
CA THR A 6 22.77 17.00 -8.57
C THR A 6 22.96 15.96 -9.67
N SER A 7 24.06 15.14 -9.58
CA SER A 7 24.31 14.07 -10.55
C SER A 7 24.94 12.82 -9.90
N LEU A 8 24.48 11.64 -10.35
CA LEU A 8 24.96 10.33 -9.93
C LEU A 8 25.19 9.44 -11.16
N LEU A 9 26.33 8.76 -11.20
CA LEU A 9 26.61 7.71 -12.18
C LEU A 9 26.68 6.35 -11.47
N ILE A 10 25.80 5.43 -11.85
CA ILE A 10 25.89 4.02 -11.49
C ILE A 10 26.60 3.31 -12.64
N ARG A 11 27.74 2.68 -12.37
CA ARG A 11 28.57 2.04 -13.39
C ARG A 11 28.60 0.53 -13.26
N ASN A 12 28.77 -0.12 -14.40
CA ASN A 12 29.02 -1.56 -14.48
C ASN A 12 27.92 -2.44 -13.87
N ALA A 13 26.68 -1.95 -13.77
CA ALA A 13 25.57 -2.72 -13.21
C ALA A 13 25.04 -3.76 -14.22
N HIS A 14 24.59 -4.90 -13.73
CA HIS A 14 23.60 -5.68 -14.47
C HIS A 14 22.28 -4.89 -14.41
N VAL A 15 21.67 -4.54 -15.54
CA VAL A 15 20.50 -3.65 -15.54
C VAL A 15 19.28 -4.36 -16.10
N LEU A 16 18.22 -4.41 -15.29
CA LEU A 16 16.88 -4.88 -15.69
C LEU A 16 15.93 -3.67 -15.70
N THR A 17 15.48 -3.25 -16.88
CA THR A 17 14.72 -1.99 -17.00
C THR A 17 13.26 -2.09 -16.61
N LEU A 18 12.63 -3.22 -16.83
CA LEU A 18 11.17 -3.41 -16.76
C LEU A 18 10.40 -2.30 -17.47
N ASP A 19 11.01 -1.70 -18.50
CA ASP A 19 10.37 -0.75 -19.41
C ASP A 19 9.51 -1.48 -20.48
N ASP A 20 9.00 -0.75 -21.45
CA ASP A 20 8.11 -1.33 -22.48
C ASP A 20 8.86 -2.30 -23.42
N ASP A 21 10.18 -2.14 -23.56
CA ASP A 21 11.05 -3.04 -24.33
C ASP A 21 11.59 -4.20 -23.47
N ASP A 22 11.35 -4.20 -22.14
CA ASP A 22 11.83 -5.18 -21.15
C ASP A 22 13.33 -5.50 -21.30
N ARG A 23 14.14 -4.43 -21.50
CA ARG A 23 15.57 -4.55 -21.78
C ARG A 23 16.37 -5.04 -20.58
N GLU A 24 17.37 -5.86 -20.86
CA GLU A 24 18.33 -6.36 -19.88
C GLU A 24 19.75 -6.23 -20.43
N TRP A 25 20.68 -5.73 -19.61
CA TRP A 25 22.09 -5.65 -19.91
C TRP A 25 22.90 -6.32 -18.80
N GLU A 26 23.81 -7.22 -19.18
CA GLU A 26 24.74 -7.83 -18.21
C GLU A 26 25.70 -6.79 -17.60
N CYS A 27 26.01 -5.73 -18.33
CA CYS A 27 26.86 -4.64 -17.87
C CYS A 27 26.49 -3.33 -18.57
N ALA A 28 26.00 -2.36 -17.81
CA ALA A 28 25.64 -1.04 -18.31
C ALA A 28 25.80 0.03 -17.21
N ASP A 29 25.87 1.29 -17.66
CA ASP A 29 25.84 2.47 -16.80
C ASP A 29 24.45 3.08 -16.78
N ILE A 30 24.08 3.72 -15.64
CA ILE A 30 22.89 4.57 -15.50
C ILE A 30 23.36 5.95 -15.09
N ALA A 31 23.12 6.95 -15.95
CA ALA A 31 23.42 8.35 -15.70
C ALA A 31 22.18 9.07 -15.17
N ILE A 32 22.33 9.77 -14.06
CA ILE A 32 21.25 10.44 -13.33
C ILE A 32 21.61 11.90 -13.12
N GLU A 33 20.70 12.82 -13.47
CA GLU A 33 20.78 14.26 -13.18
C GLU A 33 19.46 14.74 -12.57
N GLU A 34 19.54 15.58 -11.58
CA GLU A 34 18.38 16.22 -10.92
C GLU A 34 17.25 15.22 -10.55
N GLY A 35 17.65 14.05 -10.07
CA GLY A 35 16.73 13.00 -9.66
C GLY A 35 16.12 12.19 -10.82
N ARG A 36 16.52 12.44 -12.08
CA ARG A 36 16.00 11.72 -13.25
C ARG A 36 17.09 10.95 -13.98
N ILE A 37 16.70 9.83 -14.56
CA ILE A 37 17.55 9.05 -15.46
C ILE A 37 17.69 9.82 -16.77
N VAL A 38 18.92 10.14 -17.15
CA VAL A 38 19.20 10.84 -18.43
C VAL A 38 19.70 9.90 -19.51
N ALA A 39 20.38 8.81 -19.13
CA ALA A 39 20.84 7.79 -20.07
C ALA A 39 21.01 6.43 -19.39
N ILE A 40 20.83 5.35 -20.16
CA ILE A 40 21.15 3.96 -19.77
C ILE A 40 21.86 3.28 -20.93
N GLY A 41 22.85 2.48 -20.63
CA GLY A 41 23.59 1.66 -21.60
C GLY A 41 25.07 1.61 -21.34
N PRO A 42 25.84 0.81 -22.10
CA PRO A 42 27.26 0.57 -21.85
C PRO A 42 28.15 1.83 -21.81
N ASP A 43 27.73 2.89 -22.51
CA ASP A 43 28.48 4.15 -22.61
C ASP A 43 27.74 5.35 -22.01
N ALA A 44 26.71 5.13 -21.18
CA ALA A 44 25.86 6.21 -20.67
C ALA A 44 26.69 7.25 -19.89
N GLY A 45 27.64 6.81 -19.08
CA GLY A 45 28.53 7.71 -18.34
C GLY A 45 29.45 8.55 -19.25
N ALA A 46 29.97 7.96 -20.32
CA ALA A 46 30.88 8.63 -21.26
C ALA A 46 30.13 9.68 -22.12
N ARG A 47 28.86 9.42 -22.45
CA ARG A 47 28.03 10.32 -23.28
C ARG A 47 27.60 11.60 -22.54
N HIS A 48 27.67 11.61 -21.23
CA HIS A 48 27.20 12.74 -20.42
C HIS A 48 28.04 14.02 -20.62
N GLY A 49 29.32 13.89 -20.96
CA GLY A 49 30.20 15.01 -21.31
C GLY A 49 30.62 15.91 -20.14
N LYS A 50 30.19 15.63 -18.90
CA LYS A 50 30.55 16.31 -17.67
C LYS A 50 30.86 15.30 -16.57
N PRO A 51 31.73 15.63 -15.59
CA PRO A 51 31.94 14.77 -14.44
C PRO A 51 30.69 14.72 -13.56
N PHE A 52 30.38 13.54 -13.04
CA PHE A 52 29.33 13.36 -12.04
C PHE A 52 29.84 13.74 -10.65
N GLU A 53 28.97 14.29 -9.80
CA GLU A 53 29.30 14.59 -8.40
C GLU A 53 29.58 13.33 -7.59
N ARG A 54 28.85 12.25 -7.90
CA ARG A 54 29.05 10.93 -7.29
C ARG A 54 29.07 9.84 -8.37
N THR A 55 30.00 8.90 -8.22
CA THR A 55 30.04 7.69 -9.03
C THR A 55 29.97 6.48 -8.09
N LEU A 56 29.08 5.54 -8.40
CA LEU A 56 28.93 4.28 -7.70
C LEU A 56 29.33 3.14 -8.63
N ASP A 57 30.32 2.36 -8.26
CA ASP A 57 30.65 1.11 -8.95
C ASP A 57 29.68 0.02 -8.50
N ALA A 58 28.87 -0.46 -9.42
CA ALA A 58 27.84 -1.47 -9.21
C ALA A 58 28.23 -2.83 -9.84
N THR A 59 29.54 -3.09 -9.99
CA THR A 59 30.02 -4.40 -10.46
C THR A 59 29.49 -5.51 -9.56
N GLY A 60 28.83 -6.52 -10.14
CA GLY A 60 28.19 -7.62 -9.42
C GLY A 60 26.82 -7.29 -8.82
N LEU A 61 26.32 -6.07 -9.03
CA LEU A 61 25.00 -5.67 -8.58
C LEU A 61 24.00 -5.65 -9.74
N LEU A 62 22.76 -6.05 -9.45
CA LEU A 62 21.59 -5.83 -10.29
C LEU A 62 20.99 -4.46 -9.99
N ALA A 63 20.83 -3.61 -11.00
CA ALA A 63 20.02 -2.40 -10.95
C ALA A 63 18.64 -2.66 -11.56
N MET A 64 17.59 -2.42 -10.79
CA MET A 64 16.21 -2.54 -11.25
C MET A 64 15.37 -1.36 -10.71
N PRO A 65 14.16 -1.11 -11.27
CA PRO A 65 13.26 -0.13 -10.67
C PRO A 65 13.02 -0.46 -9.21
N GLY A 66 13.02 0.56 -8.36
CA GLY A 66 12.62 0.41 -6.98
C GLY A 66 11.18 -0.10 -6.89
N LEU A 67 10.91 -0.93 -5.89
CA LEU A 67 9.59 -1.50 -5.67
C LEU A 67 8.60 -0.43 -5.23
N VAL A 68 7.36 -0.57 -5.65
CA VAL A 68 6.24 0.33 -5.30
C VAL A 68 5.26 -0.44 -4.42
N ASN A 69 5.19 -0.09 -3.13
CA ASN A 69 4.17 -0.61 -2.23
C ASN A 69 2.85 0.11 -2.50
N ALA A 70 1.98 -0.55 -3.26
CA ALA A 70 0.78 0.10 -3.79
C ALA A 70 -0.32 0.28 -2.74
N HIS A 71 -0.27 -0.41 -1.61
CA HIS A 71 -1.22 -0.26 -0.53
C HIS A 71 -0.57 -0.55 0.82
N PHE A 72 -0.74 0.39 1.74
CA PHE A 72 -0.17 0.36 3.08
C PHE A 72 -1.00 1.20 4.06
N HIS A 73 -0.94 0.86 5.36
CA HIS A 73 -1.49 1.67 6.45
C HIS A 73 -0.44 1.89 7.52
N SER A 74 0.22 3.03 7.51
CA SER A 74 1.28 3.35 8.48
C SER A 74 0.82 3.38 9.95
N PRO A 75 -0.46 3.67 10.27
CA PRO A 75 -0.93 3.65 11.64
C PRO A 75 -0.85 2.28 12.35
N GLY A 76 -0.94 1.16 11.62
CA GLY A 76 -0.81 -0.19 12.14
C GLY A 76 0.62 -0.63 12.54
N ASN A 77 1.67 0.13 12.19
CA ASN A 77 3.07 -0.32 12.26
C ASN A 77 3.56 -0.78 13.63
N LEU A 78 3.04 -0.24 14.72
CA LEU A 78 3.45 -0.64 16.08
C LEU A 78 2.65 -1.83 16.63
N MET A 79 1.62 -2.27 15.92
CA MET A 79 0.78 -3.41 16.31
C MET A 79 1.27 -4.75 15.76
N LYS A 80 2.37 -4.78 15.01
CA LYS A 80 2.94 -6.01 14.46
C LYS A 80 3.12 -7.08 15.56
N GLY A 81 2.64 -8.29 15.27
CA GLY A 81 2.70 -9.42 16.20
C GLY A 81 1.82 -9.28 17.43
N SER A 82 0.92 -8.29 17.53
CA SER A 82 0.09 -8.03 18.71
C SER A 82 -1.28 -8.70 18.66
N LEU A 83 -1.85 -8.89 17.47
CA LEU A 83 -3.17 -9.49 17.31
C LEU A 83 -3.09 -10.94 16.83
N PRO A 84 -3.97 -11.84 17.33
CA PRO A 84 -4.09 -13.20 16.80
C PRO A 84 -4.72 -13.20 15.41
N GLY A 85 -4.89 -14.39 14.80
CA GLY A 85 -5.64 -14.56 13.55
C GLY A 85 -7.13 -14.34 13.78
N TYR A 86 -7.63 -13.22 13.30
CA TYR A 86 -9.04 -12.85 13.30
C TYR A 86 -9.53 -12.60 11.88
N PRO A 87 -10.83 -12.78 11.55
CA PRO A 87 -11.39 -12.20 10.34
C PRO A 87 -11.39 -10.66 10.43
N LEU A 88 -11.36 -10.00 9.27
CA LEU A 88 -11.23 -8.54 9.17
C LEU A 88 -12.13 -7.78 10.18
N GLU A 89 -13.39 -8.13 10.27
CA GLU A 89 -14.39 -7.38 11.05
C GLU A 89 -14.10 -7.45 12.55
N VAL A 90 -13.55 -8.58 13.02
CA VAL A 90 -13.10 -8.74 14.41
C VAL A 90 -11.73 -8.10 14.59
N PHE A 91 -10.84 -8.21 13.61
CA PHE A 91 -9.53 -7.57 13.62
C PHE A 91 -9.66 -6.05 13.76
N MET A 92 -10.49 -5.42 12.92
CA MET A 92 -10.78 -3.99 12.93
C MET A 92 -11.34 -3.50 14.29
N LEU A 93 -12.13 -4.33 14.99
CA LEU A 93 -12.64 -4.00 16.31
C LEU A 93 -11.52 -3.75 17.33
N TYR A 94 -10.38 -4.45 17.19
CA TYR A 94 -9.22 -4.30 18.07
C TYR A 94 -8.24 -3.23 17.59
N GLU A 95 -8.14 -3.03 16.31
CA GLU A 95 -7.21 -2.10 15.69
C GLU A 95 -7.72 -0.66 15.69
N VAL A 96 -8.99 -0.48 15.30
CA VAL A 96 -9.69 0.81 15.22
C VAL A 96 -10.92 0.76 16.13
N PRO A 97 -10.73 0.76 17.47
CA PRO A 97 -11.83 0.57 18.40
C PRO A 97 -12.90 1.66 18.25
N PRO A 98 -14.19 1.28 18.09
CA PRO A 98 -15.26 2.23 17.79
C PRO A 98 -15.56 3.25 18.91
N LEU A 99 -15.12 2.94 20.14
CA LEU A 99 -15.33 3.78 21.33
C LEU A 99 -14.02 4.39 21.84
N ALA A 100 -12.97 4.47 21.00
CA ALA A 100 -11.72 5.11 21.37
C ALA A 100 -11.93 6.58 21.71
N ASP A 101 -11.44 6.99 22.87
CA ASP A 101 -11.60 8.35 23.43
C ASP A 101 -10.30 9.19 23.38
N GLY A 102 -9.18 8.58 23.06
CA GLY A 102 -7.86 9.21 22.98
C GLY A 102 -7.19 9.00 21.64
N GLY A 103 -6.57 10.06 21.11
CA GLY A 103 -5.78 10.02 19.89
C GLY A 103 -4.29 9.86 20.15
N ASP A 104 -3.56 9.44 19.14
CA ASP A 104 -2.11 9.39 19.15
C ASP A 104 -1.50 10.80 19.16
N SER A 105 -0.39 10.94 19.87
CA SER A 105 0.40 12.17 19.73
C SER A 105 1.02 12.27 18.34
N SER A 106 1.19 13.48 17.82
CA SER A 106 1.88 13.70 16.55
C SER A 106 3.28 13.06 16.52
N ARG A 107 3.94 13.00 17.67
CA ARG A 107 5.25 12.34 17.78
C ARG A 107 5.15 10.82 17.63
N LEU A 108 4.14 10.19 18.20
CA LEU A 108 3.90 8.76 18.02
C LEU A 108 3.56 8.46 16.55
N ALA A 109 2.70 9.26 15.92
CA ALA A 109 2.38 9.13 14.49
C ALA A 109 3.64 9.23 13.62
N TYR A 110 4.51 10.21 13.87
CA TYR A 110 5.80 10.35 13.19
C TYR A 110 6.69 9.11 13.35
N VAL A 111 6.91 8.67 14.59
CA VAL A 111 7.84 7.55 14.89
C VAL A 111 7.34 6.24 14.28
N ARG A 112 6.04 5.94 14.37
CA ARG A 112 5.48 4.71 13.79
C ARG A 112 5.54 4.70 12.27
N THR A 113 5.29 5.84 11.61
CA THR A 113 5.42 5.97 10.15
C THR A 113 6.88 5.78 9.72
N MET A 114 7.84 6.39 10.46
CA MET A 114 9.27 6.16 10.23
C MET A 114 9.66 4.68 10.26
N VAL A 115 9.14 3.91 11.22
CA VAL A 115 9.46 2.46 11.32
C VAL A 115 9.11 1.73 10.03
N GLY A 116 7.92 1.93 9.48
CA GLY A 116 7.51 1.34 8.20
C GLY A 116 8.37 1.80 7.03
N ALA A 117 8.62 3.12 6.94
CA ALA A 117 9.44 3.69 5.88
C ALA A 117 10.88 3.13 5.86
N LEU A 118 11.51 3.01 7.04
CA LEU A 118 12.87 2.46 7.13
C LEU A 118 12.94 0.97 6.76
N GLU A 119 11.91 0.19 7.12
CA GLU A 119 11.82 -1.21 6.72
C GLU A 119 11.64 -1.36 5.21
N MET A 120 10.81 -0.51 4.59
CA MET A 120 10.63 -0.44 3.13
C MET A 120 11.95 -0.15 2.41
N LEU A 121 12.66 0.90 2.83
CA LEU A 121 13.92 1.29 2.19
C LEU A 121 14.99 0.20 2.26
N ARG A 122 15.05 -0.57 3.34
CA ARG A 122 15.97 -1.71 3.48
C ARG A 122 15.69 -2.85 2.50
N ARG A 123 14.48 -2.90 1.94
CA ARG A 123 14.01 -3.96 1.04
C ARG A 123 13.88 -3.51 -0.41
N GLY A 124 14.45 -2.33 -0.75
CA GLY A 124 14.41 -1.80 -2.11
C GLY A 124 13.06 -1.19 -2.51
N ILE A 125 12.17 -0.95 -1.54
CA ILE A 125 10.89 -0.26 -1.78
C ILE A 125 11.18 1.24 -1.76
N THR A 126 10.96 1.90 -2.90
CA THR A 126 11.25 3.33 -3.09
C THR A 126 10.02 4.19 -2.97
N SER A 127 8.85 3.59 -3.13
CA SER A 127 7.57 4.32 -3.14
C SER A 127 6.51 3.59 -2.33
N VAL A 128 5.68 4.35 -1.62
CA VAL A 128 4.55 3.83 -0.83
C VAL A 128 3.28 4.62 -1.09
N HIS A 129 2.16 3.91 -1.19
CA HIS A 129 0.82 4.48 -1.17
C HIS A 129 0.20 4.17 0.20
N ASP A 130 0.17 5.17 1.08
CA ASP A 130 -0.29 5.05 2.46
C ASP A 130 -1.73 5.54 2.59
N ASP A 131 -2.64 4.65 2.94
CA ASP A 131 -4.02 4.94 3.27
C ASP A 131 -4.14 5.09 4.78
N ALA A 132 -3.74 6.27 5.29
CA ALA A 132 -3.50 6.51 6.70
C ALA A 132 -4.79 6.77 7.48
N TYR A 133 -5.27 5.78 8.24
CA TYR A 133 -6.39 5.96 9.14
C TYR A 133 -5.98 6.70 10.44
N HIS A 134 -6.95 7.31 11.11
CA HIS A 134 -6.73 8.05 12.35
C HIS A 134 -7.75 7.63 13.42
N VAL A 135 -7.30 7.45 14.64
CA VAL A 135 -8.15 7.04 15.76
C VAL A 135 -8.06 8.11 16.87
N PRO A 136 -9.19 8.67 17.30
CA PRO A 136 -10.54 8.51 16.76
C PRO A 136 -10.82 9.38 15.54
N VAL A 137 -10.05 10.47 15.34
CA VAL A 137 -10.26 11.48 14.29
C VAL A 137 -8.94 11.98 13.73
N ALA A 138 -8.97 12.40 12.46
CA ALA A 138 -7.82 13.00 11.78
C ALA A 138 -7.62 14.47 12.21
N THR A 139 -6.36 14.90 12.28
CA THR A 139 -5.98 16.30 12.56
C THR A 139 -4.88 16.76 11.60
N ARG A 140 -4.71 18.08 11.44
CA ARG A 140 -3.60 18.64 10.65
C ARG A 140 -2.24 18.22 11.21
N GLU A 141 -2.13 18.14 12.53
CA GLU A 141 -0.91 17.74 13.22
C GLU A 141 -0.55 16.29 12.96
N SER A 142 -1.54 15.38 12.91
CA SER A 142 -1.31 13.96 12.60
C SER A 142 -0.93 13.77 11.13
N ILE A 143 -1.58 14.50 10.21
CA ILE A 143 -1.24 14.53 8.77
C ILE A 143 0.20 15.02 8.59
N ASP A 144 0.56 16.16 9.19
CA ASP A 144 1.91 16.71 9.13
C ASP A 144 2.95 15.74 9.67
N ALA A 145 2.65 15.02 10.75
CA ALA A 145 3.56 14.05 11.36
C ALA A 145 3.88 12.89 10.40
N ILE A 146 2.86 12.33 9.74
CA ILE A 146 3.01 11.26 8.76
C ILE A 146 3.83 11.76 7.55
N MET A 147 3.45 12.90 6.98
CA MET A 147 4.12 13.47 5.81
C MET A 147 5.60 13.82 6.10
N ARG A 148 5.89 14.39 7.28
CA ARG A 148 7.27 14.67 7.72
C ARG A 148 8.08 13.40 7.92
N ALA A 149 7.48 12.33 8.44
CA ALA A 149 8.18 11.05 8.58
C ALA A 149 8.64 10.51 7.22
N TYR A 150 7.79 10.54 6.21
CA TYR A 150 8.16 10.16 4.84
C TYR A 150 9.18 11.12 4.21
N ALA A 151 9.04 12.44 4.48
CA ALA A 151 10.02 13.43 4.04
C ALA A 151 11.42 13.12 4.59
N ASP A 152 11.51 12.91 5.91
CA ASP A 152 12.77 12.68 6.62
C ASP A 152 13.38 11.30 6.33
N ALA A 153 12.55 10.27 6.10
CA ALA A 153 13.00 8.95 5.66
C ALA A 153 13.59 8.99 4.25
N GLY A 154 13.18 9.94 3.42
CA GLY A 154 13.63 10.04 2.04
C GLY A 154 12.90 9.12 1.05
N ILE A 155 11.85 8.41 1.45
CA ILE A 155 11.02 7.57 0.58
C ILE A 155 10.02 8.43 -0.20
N ARG A 156 9.63 8.01 -1.40
CA ARG A 156 8.51 8.60 -2.13
C ARG A 156 7.20 8.14 -1.50
N ALA A 157 6.27 9.07 -1.20
CA ALA A 157 5.01 8.72 -0.57
C ALA A 157 3.82 9.45 -1.22
N THR A 158 2.74 8.70 -1.42
CA THR A 158 1.42 9.21 -1.76
C THR A 158 0.49 8.86 -0.59
N VAL A 159 -0.10 9.86 0.07
CA VAL A 159 -0.82 9.68 1.34
C VAL A 159 -2.27 10.12 1.19
N ALA A 160 -3.19 9.28 1.63
CA ALA A 160 -4.61 9.59 1.80
C ALA A 160 -4.99 9.59 3.28
N ILE A 161 -6.11 10.25 3.60
CA ILE A 161 -6.74 10.23 4.92
C ILE A 161 -7.85 9.19 4.89
N ASP A 162 -7.61 8.00 5.42
CA ASP A 162 -8.63 6.96 5.51
C ASP A 162 -9.52 7.18 6.74
N GLN A 163 -10.59 7.96 6.58
CA GLN A 163 -11.46 8.33 7.67
C GLN A 163 -12.95 8.13 7.34
N PRO A 164 -13.58 7.11 7.92
CA PRO A 164 -15.03 6.91 7.82
C PRO A 164 -15.81 8.03 8.53
N ASN A 165 -17.03 8.32 8.04
CA ASN A 165 -17.89 9.34 8.64
C ASN A 165 -19.32 8.87 9.00
N ILE A 166 -19.57 7.55 8.95
CA ILE A 166 -20.82 6.96 9.46
C ILE A 166 -20.62 6.24 10.79
N VAL A 167 -21.71 5.98 11.49
CA VAL A 167 -21.66 5.26 12.77
C VAL A 167 -21.21 3.81 12.57
N GLU A 168 -20.53 3.25 13.57
CA GLU A 168 -19.85 1.95 13.45
C GLU A 168 -20.79 0.81 13.07
N TYR A 169 -21.93 0.67 13.75
CA TYR A 169 -22.85 -0.46 13.52
C TYR A 169 -23.53 -0.43 12.13
N ASP A 170 -23.54 0.72 11.43
CA ASP A 170 -24.04 0.83 10.07
C ASP A 170 -23.04 0.40 8.99
N LYS A 171 -21.78 0.17 9.38
CA LYS A 171 -20.72 -0.32 8.49
C LYS A 171 -20.81 -1.82 8.20
N TYR A 172 -21.64 -2.55 8.98
CA TYR A 172 -21.73 -4.01 8.96
C TYR A 172 -23.18 -4.50 8.87
N PRO A 173 -23.44 -5.66 8.20
CA PRO A 173 -24.76 -6.26 8.19
C PRO A 173 -25.11 -6.77 9.59
N TYR A 174 -26.36 -6.76 9.96
CA TYR A 174 -26.89 -7.35 11.21
C TYR A 174 -26.38 -6.74 12.53
N LEU A 175 -25.27 -5.99 12.56
CA LEU A 175 -24.62 -5.59 13.79
C LEU A 175 -25.54 -4.71 14.67
N ALA A 176 -26.24 -3.74 14.09
CA ALA A 176 -27.15 -2.87 14.81
C ALA A 176 -28.23 -3.64 15.62
N ALA A 177 -28.72 -4.77 15.08
CA ALA A 177 -29.71 -5.61 15.74
C ALA A 177 -29.16 -6.52 16.84
N LEU A 178 -27.85 -6.71 16.87
CA LEU A 178 -27.17 -7.52 17.89
C LEU A 178 -26.72 -6.72 19.09
N LEU A 179 -26.60 -5.39 18.97
CA LEU A 179 -26.20 -4.49 20.05
C LEU A 179 -27.38 -4.11 20.94
N SER A 180 -27.09 -3.90 22.22
CA SER A 180 -28.04 -3.28 23.15
C SER A 180 -28.26 -1.80 22.84
N ASP A 181 -29.33 -1.21 23.41
CA ASP A 181 -29.60 0.23 23.26
C ASP A 181 -28.47 1.10 23.82
N ASP A 182 -27.87 0.69 24.94
CA ASP A 182 -26.75 1.41 25.56
C ASP A 182 -25.50 1.37 24.69
N GLU A 183 -25.19 0.23 24.08
CA GLU A 183 -24.05 0.09 23.16
C GLU A 183 -24.22 0.92 21.88
N ARG A 184 -25.43 0.90 21.30
CA ARG A 184 -25.74 1.77 20.15
C ARG A 184 -25.64 3.25 20.53
N PHE A 185 -26.19 3.63 21.66
CA PHE A 185 -26.10 5.02 22.14
C PHE A 185 -24.64 5.45 22.35
N ALA A 186 -23.79 4.57 22.91
CA ALA A 186 -22.37 4.85 23.05
C ALA A 186 -21.67 5.07 21.69
N MET A 187 -21.96 4.21 20.69
CA MET A 187 -21.44 4.35 19.34
C MET A 187 -21.96 5.61 18.62
N ASP A 188 -23.22 6.01 18.87
CA ASP A 188 -23.77 7.27 18.33
C ASP A 188 -23.04 8.50 18.87
N LYS A 189 -22.52 8.43 20.09
CA LYS A 189 -21.77 9.51 20.74
C LYS A 189 -20.26 9.46 20.47
N ALA A 190 -19.75 8.39 19.88
CA ALA A 190 -18.35 8.27 19.56
C ALA A 190 -17.88 9.40 18.61
N PRO A 191 -16.67 9.91 18.77
CA PRO A 191 -16.16 11.00 17.93
C PRO A 191 -16.20 10.63 16.44
N ARG A 192 -16.80 11.48 15.63
CA ARG A 192 -16.81 11.39 14.16
C ARG A 192 -16.69 12.79 13.56
N GLN A 193 -16.07 12.84 12.39
CA GLN A 193 -15.91 14.08 11.64
C GLN A 193 -17.01 14.20 10.58
N THR A 194 -17.48 15.43 10.35
CA THR A 194 -18.43 15.73 9.29
C THR A 194 -17.77 15.70 7.92
N THR A 195 -18.58 15.64 6.86
CA THR A 195 -18.12 15.78 5.47
C THR A 195 -17.27 17.04 5.28
N GLU A 196 -17.74 18.19 5.81
CA GLU A 196 -17.03 19.48 5.67
C GLU A 196 -15.68 19.47 6.38
N GLU A 197 -15.60 18.93 7.61
CA GLU A 197 -14.35 18.82 8.36
C GLU A 197 -13.33 17.95 7.62
N LEU A 198 -13.75 16.80 7.08
CA LEU A 198 -12.87 15.87 6.36
C LEU A 198 -12.40 16.46 5.02
N LEU A 199 -13.30 17.10 4.26
CA LEU A 199 -12.91 17.76 3.01
C LEU A 199 -11.97 18.95 3.27
N ALA A 200 -12.10 19.66 4.40
CA ALA A 200 -11.18 20.71 4.80
C ALA A 200 -9.78 20.15 5.16
N LEU A 201 -9.70 18.94 5.74
CA LEU A 201 -8.42 18.27 5.98
C LEU A 201 -7.76 17.80 4.67
N TYR A 202 -8.54 17.31 3.70
CA TYR A 202 -8.02 17.02 2.37
C TYR A 202 -7.53 18.27 1.63
N ALA A 203 -8.26 19.37 1.72
CA ALA A 203 -7.80 20.65 1.16
C ALA A 203 -6.45 21.06 1.77
N TYR A 204 -6.30 20.90 3.11
CA TYR A 204 -5.04 21.16 3.80
C TYR A 204 -3.90 20.21 3.34
N LEU A 205 -4.16 18.90 3.24
CA LEU A 205 -3.19 17.91 2.75
C LEU A 205 -2.71 18.27 1.33
N ILE A 206 -3.64 18.60 0.44
CA ILE A 206 -3.34 18.95 -0.95
C ILE A 206 -2.53 20.24 -1.00
N GLU A 207 -2.99 21.32 -0.36
CA GLU A 207 -2.32 22.61 -0.39
C GLU A 207 -0.91 22.56 0.20
N ARG A 208 -0.75 21.80 1.29
CA ARG A 208 0.51 21.78 2.05
C ARG A 208 1.54 20.80 1.52
N TRP A 209 1.10 19.64 1.00
CA TRP A 209 1.98 18.51 0.78
C TRP A 209 1.96 17.92 -0.63
N HIS A 210 0.90 18.15 -1.42
CA HIS A 210 0.87 17.61 -2.77
C HIS A 210 1.91 18.29 -3.66
N GLY A 211 2.79 17.47 -4.25
CA GLY A 211 3.92 17.95 -5.05
C GLY A 211 5.12 18.44 -4.23
N ALA A 212 5.08 18.35 -2.89
CA ALA A 212 6.19 18.77 -2.05
C ALA A 212 7.44 17.90 -2.27
N ASP A 213 8.61 18.46 -1.86
CA ASP A 213 9.92 17.83 -1.99
C ASP A 213 10.19 17.31 -3.42
N ASN A 214 10.06 18.22 -4.38
CA ASN A 214 10.26 17.97 -5.81
C ASN A 214 9.31 16.87 -6.39
N GLY A 215 8.07 16.80 -5.90
CA GLY A 215 7.09 15.80 -6.32
C GLY A 215 7.33 14.41 -5.74
N ARG A 216 8.18 14.28 -4.71
CA ARG A 216 8.38 13.04 -3.97
C ARG A 216 7.23 12.75 -3.01
N LEU A 217 6.60 13.79 -2.47
CA LEU A 217 5.44 13.69 -1.59
C LEU A 217 4.17 14.13 -2.32
N SER A 218 3.13 13.33 -2.23
CA SER A 218 1.87 13.58 -2.93
C SER A 218 0.67 13.22 -2.05
N ALA A 219 -0.48 13.82 -2.37
CA ALA A 219 -1.76 13.46 -1.79
C ALA A 219 -2.47 12.42 -2.65
N ALA A 220 -3.30 11.61 -2.02
CA ALA A 220 -4.36 10.81 -2.61
C ALA A 220 -5.65 11.09 -1.86
N VAL A 221 -6.78 10.57 -2.34
CA VAL A 221 -8.04 10.55 -1.59
C VAL A 221 -8.44 9.12 -1.27
N SER A 222 -9.17 8.93 -0.16
CA SER A 222 -9.71 7.64 0.26
C SER A 222 -11.09 7.82 0.89
N CYS A 223 -12.01 6.93 0.56
CA CYS A 223 -13.27 6.82 1.27
C CYS A 223 -13.26 5.64 2.27
N SER A 224 -12.10 5.02 2.53
CA SER A 224 -12.01 3.74 3.23
C SER A 224 -12.72 2.63 2.44
N ALA A 225 -14.04 2.58 2.52
CA ALA A 225 -14.88 1.67 1.75
C ALA A 225 -16.26 2.34 1.47
N PRO A 226 -16.97 1.96 0.39
CA PRO A 226 -18.22 2.64 -0.01
C PRO A 226 -19.29 2.64 1.07
N GLN A 227 -19.36 1.58 1.88
CA GLN A 227 -20.33 1.41 2.96
C GLN A 227 -19.93 2.13 4.25
N ARG A 228 -18.77 2.75 4.32
CA ARG A 228 -18.22 3.41 5.52
C ARG A 228 -18.36 4.93 5.49
N VAL A 229 -18.90 5.47 4.40
CA VAL A 229 -19.00 6.92 4.18
C VAL A 229 -20.38 7.33 3.71
N THR A 230 -20.71 8.61 3.93
CA THR A 230 -21.94 9.19 3.39
C THR A 230 -21.78 9.49 1.88
N PRO A 231 -22.87 9.45 1.08
CA PRO A 231 -22.79 9.72 -0.36
C PRO A 231 -22.24 11.12 -0.72
N ASP A 232 -22.52 12.13 0.09
CA ASP A 232 -22.01 13.50 -0.11
C ASP A 232 -20.50 13.58 0.12
N TYR A 233 -19.97 12.89 1.14
CA TYR A 233 -18.53 12.81 1.35
C TYR A 233 -17.85 12.05 0.22
N PHE A 234 -18.40 10.91 -0.21
CA PHE A 234 -17.87 10.14 -1.34
C PHE A 234 -17.82 10.98 -2.63
N ALA A 235 -18.90 11.71 -2.94
CA ALA A 235 -18.95 12.62 -4.09
C ALA A 235 -17.90 13.74 -3.98
N GLY A 236 -17.74 14.33 -2.78
CA GLY A 236 -16.75 15.36 -2.51
C GLY A 236 -15.30 14.86 -2.73
N LEU A 237 -14.99 13.63 -2.31
CA LEU A 237 -13.69 12.99 -2.55
C LEU A 237 -13.45 12.76 -4.04
N SER A 238 -14.46 12.28 -4.78
CA SER A 238 -14.37 12.09 -6.23
C SER A 238 -14.09 13.41 -6.95
N GLU A 239 -14.74 14.50 -6.52
CA GLU A 239 -14.51 15.82 -7.09
C GLU A 239 -13.08 16.33 -6.81
N LEU A 240 -12.55 16.12 -5.60
CA LEU A 240 -11.15 16.46 -5.27
C LEU A 240 -10.17 15.64 -6.11
N SER A 241 -10.41 14.33 -6.25
CA SER A 241 -9.61 13.44 -7.10
C SER A 241 -9.58 13.93 -8.55
N LYS A 242 -10.75 14.29 -9.11
CA LYS A 242 -10.86 14.83 -10.47
C LYS A 242 -10.12 16.15 -10.65
N ARG A 243 -10.34 17.08 -9.72
CA ARG A 243 -9.79 18.44 -9.81
C ARG A 243 -8.27 18.47 -9.75
N HIS A 244 -7.67 17.61 -8.96
CA HIS A 244 -6.24 17.60 -8.70
C HIS A 244 -5.52 16.39 -9.33
N ASP A 245 -6.21 15.58 -10.12
CA ASP A 245 -5.71 14.34 -10.72
C ASP A 245 -5.08 13.36 -9.70
N LEU A 246 -5.74 13.20 -8.54
CA LEU A 246 -5.25 12.37 -7.44
C LEU A 246 -5.71 10.92 -7.57
N PRO A 247 -4.90 9.95 -7.14
CA PRO A 247 -5.36 8.58 -6.93
C PRO A 247 -6.51 8.53 -5.93
N PHE A 248 -7.44 7.58 -6.13
CA PHE A 248 -8.57 7.35 -5.24
C PHE A 248 -8.54 5.92 -4.69
N ASN A 249 -8.27 5.77 -3.39
CA ASN A 249 -8.23 4.49 -2.70
C ASN A 249 -9.62 4.06 -2.25
N ILE A 250 -9.94 2.78 -2.43
CA ILE A 250 -11.22 2.23 -2.00
C ILE A 250 -11.12 0.74 -1.73
N HIS A 251 -11.41 0.30 -0.49
CA HIS A 251 -11.54 -1.11 -0.15
C HIS A 251 -12.89 -1.64 -0.62
N ILE A 252 -12.89 -2.59 -1.53
CA ILE A 252 -14.13 -3.16 -2.05
C ILE A 252 -14.08 -4.69 -2.06
N LEU A 253 -15.12 -5.30 -1.45
CA LEU A 253 -15.37 -6.73 -1.51
C LEU A 253 -14.16 -7.58 -1.06
N GLU A 254 -13.49 -7.10 -0.01
CA GLU A 254 -12.40 -7.83 0.64
C GLU A 254 -12.92 -9.08 1.31
N THR A 255 -14.06 -8.99 2.02
CA THR A 255 -14.65 -10.11 2.76
C THR A 255 -16.05 -10.45 2.24
N LYS A 256 -16.49 -11.68 2.57
CA LYS A 256 -17.88 -12.10 2.32
C LYS A 256 -18.89 -11.20 3.04
N VAL A 257 -18.53 -10.66 4.21
CA VAL A 257 -19.36 -9.73 4.97
C VAL A 257 -19.69 -8.49 4.16
N GLN A 258 -18.71 -7.93 3.43
CA GLN A 258 -18.93 -6.78 2.55
C GLN A 258 -19.87 -7.11 1.38
N ARG A 259 -19.78 -8.35 0.83
CA ARG A 259 -20.71 -8.80 -0.22
C ARG A 259 -22.13 -8.91 0.30
N VAL A 260 -22.32 -9.49 1.49
CA VAL A 260 -23.62 -9.61 2.17
C VAL A 260 -24.18 -8.22 2.47
N LEU A 261 -23.38 -7.32 3.01
CA LEU A 261 -23.79 -5.94 3.30
C LEU A 261 -24.26 -5.20 2.04
N GLY A 262 -23.54 -5.33 0.92
CA GLY A 262 -23.93 -4.73 -0.36
C GLY A 262 -25.31 -5.20 -0.80
N ASN A 263 -25.56 -6.49 -0.73
CA ASN A 263 -26.86 -7.08 -1.07
C ASN A 263 -27.97 -6.61 -0.11
N GLU A 264 -27.70 -6.62 1.22
CA GLU A 264 -28.70 -6.23 2.23
C GLU A 264 -29.03 -4.72 2.18
N LYS A 265 -28.00 -3.87 2.13
CA LYS A 265 -28.17 -2.40 2.27
C LYS A 265 -28.50 -1.71 0.95
N PHE A 266 -27.93 -2.18 -0.17
CA PHE A 266 -28.04 -1.53 -1.47
C PHE A 266 -28.75 -2.39 -2.54
N GLY A 267 -29.05 -3.67 -2.25
CA GLY A 267 -29.66 -4.62 -3.21
C GLY A 267 -28.73 -4.98 -4.37
N LYS A 268 -27.42 -4.75 -4.24
CA LYS A 268 -26.41 -4.95 -5.29
C LYS A 268 -25.00 -5.06 -4.69
N SER A 269 -24.03 -5.46 -5.51
CA SER A 269 -22.63 -5.44 -5.09
C SER A 269 -22.14 -4.02 -4.81
N LEU A 270 -21.09 -3.89 -4.01
CA LEU A 270 -20.47 -2.59 -3.73
C LEU A 270 -19.82 -1.97 -4.98
N VAL A 271 -19.30 -2.77 -5.93
CA VAL A 271 -18.81 -2.27 -7.22
C VAL A 271 -19.95 -1.67 -8.04
N ARG A 272 -21.05 -2.41 -8.18
CA ARG A 272 -22.25 -1.92 -8.87
C ARG A 272 -22.82 -0.66 -8.20
N TYR A 273 -22.79 -0.60 -6.86
CA TYR A 273 -23.24 0.59 -6.12
C TYR A 273 -22.39 1.82 -6.49
N VAL A 274 -21.05 1.71 -6.49
CA VAL A 274 -20.14 2.82 -6.87
C VAL A 274 -20.33 3.22 -8.34
N HIS A 275 -20.48 2.23 -9.22
CA HIS A 275 -20.77 2.49 -10.64
C HIS A 275 -22.08 3.27 -10.83
N ASP A 276 -23.17 2.85 -10.18
CA ASP A 276 -24.48 3.49 -10.33
C ASP A 276 -24.51 4.91 -9.76
N LEU A 277 -23.61 5.25 -8.83
CA LEU A 277 -23.38 6.62 -8.38
C LEU A 277 -22.61 7.47 -9.41
N GLY A 278 -22.07 6.86 -10.48
CA GLY A 278 -21.22 7.54 -11.46
C GLY A 278 -19.84 7.91 -10.95
N LEU A 279 -19.35 7.19 -9.91
CA LEU A 279 -18.08 7.50 -9.22
C LEU A 279 -16.95 6.56 -9.61
N LEU A 280 -17.24 5.40 -10.25
CA LEU A 280 -16.23 4.42 -10.66
C LEU A 280 -15.48 4.90 -11.91
N ASP A 281 -14.16 5.11 -11.80
CA ASP A 281 -13.33 5.54 -12.92
C ASP A 281 -11.85 5.12 -12.77
N GLU A 282 -11.02 5.47 -13.77
CA GLU A 282 -9.61 5.06 -13.88
C GLU A 282 -8.67 5.61 -12.80
N ARG A 283 -9.14 6.55 -11.96
CA ARG A 283 -8.36 7.04 -10.81
C ARG A 283 -8.48 6.11 -9.62
N MET A 284 -9.48 5.21 -9.62
CA MET A 284 -9.70 4.30 -8.49
C MET A 284 -8.70 3.16 -8.46
N MET A 285 -8.06 3.01 -7.32
CA MET A 285 -7.36 1.81 -6.90
C MET A 285 -8.30 1.01 -6.00
N VAL A 286 -8.81 -0.10 -6.53
CA VAL A 286 -9.70 -1.01 -5.82
C VAL A 286 -8.87 -2.02 -5.03
N ILE A 287 -8.94 -1.94 -3.71
CA ILE A 287 -8.09 -2.72 -2.82
C ILE A 287 -8.80 -4.05 -2.49
N HIS A 288 -8.03 -5.15 -2.50
CA HIS A 288 -8.39 -6.56 -2.29
C HIS A 288 -9.21 -7.19 -3.41
N ALA A 289 -10.41 -6.71 -3.74
CA ALA A 289 -11.22 -7.18 -4.88
C ALA A 289 -11.42 -8.73 -4.89
N ILE A 290 -11.76 -9.33 -3.73
CA ILE A 290 -11.82 -10.78 -3.57
C ILE A 290 -13.22 -11.32 -3.95
N TRP A 291 -14.29 -10.80 -3.34
CA TRP A 291 -15.64 -11.32 -3.49
C TRP A 291 -16.40 -10.71 -4.67
N LEU A 292 -15.71 -10.59 -5.82
CA LEU A 292 -16.24 -10.09 -7.09
C LEU A 292 -16.98 -11.19 -7.87
N ASP A 293 -18.08 -10.84 -8.54
CA ASP A 293 -18.65 -11.65 -9.62
C ASP A 293 -18.14 -11.19 -11.00
N ASP A 294 -18.62 -11.82 -12.07
CA ASP A 294 -18.15 -11.51 -13.42
C ASP A 294 -18.63 -10.11 -13.89
N ASP A 295 -19.80 -9.66 -13.44
CA ASP A 295 -20.34 -8.33 -13.72
C ASP A 295 -19.48 -7.26 -13.02
N ASP A 296 -19.10 -7.47 -11.76
CA ASP A 296 -18.19 -6.59 -11.02
C ASP A 296 -16.86 -6.43 -11.76
N ILE A 297 -16.28 -7.55 -12.22
CA ILE A 297 -15.00 -7.54 -12.97
C ILE A 297 -15.15 -6.77 -14.29
N GLY A 298 -16.27 -6.96 -14.99
CA GLY A 298 -16.57 -6.20 -16.22
C GLY A 298 -16.61 -4.69 -15.96
N LEU A 299 -17.30 -4.26 -14.89
CA LEU A 299 -17.36 -2.84 -14.52
C LEU A 299 -15.99 -2.24 -14.17
N LEU A 300 -15.15 -2.99 -13.45
CA LEU A 300 -13.79 -2.54 -13.11
C LEU A 300 -12.92 -2.40 -14.36
N ALA A 301 -13.04 -3.34 -15.30
CA ALA A 301 -12.33 -3.30 -16.58
C ALA A 301 -12.77 -2.11 -17.44
N ASP A 302 -14.08 -1.91 -17.61
CA ASP A 302 -14.65 -0.81 -18.40
C ASP A 302 -14.31 0.56 -17.83
N ALA A 303 -14.25 0.68 -16.50
CA ALA A 303 -13.86 1.90 -15.79
C ALA A 303 -12.34 2.15 -15.82
N GLY A 304 -11.52 1.17 -16.19
CA GLY A 304 -10.06 1.28 -16.21
C GLY A 304 -9.42 1.31 -14.83
N CYS A 305 -10.10 0.82 -13.79
CA CYS A 305 -9.59 0.74 -12.42
C CYS A 305 -8.33 -0.11 -12.33
N THR A 306 -7.50 0.17 -11.31
CA THR A 306 -6.38 -0.70 -10.92
C THR A 306 -6.74 -1.48 -9.66
N VAL A 307 -6.41 -2.78 -9.60
CA VAL A 307 -6.66 -3.61 -8.41
C VAL A 307 -5.37 -3.79 -7.62
N ALA A 308 -5.40 -3.45 -6.33
CA ALA A 308 -4.32 -3.74 -5.40
C ALA A 308 -4.53 -5.10 -4.73
N HIS A 309 -3.62 -6.03 -5.01
CA HIS A 309 -3.64 -7.38 -4.45
C HIS A 309 -2.71 -7.48 -3.25
N ASN A 310 -3.26 -7.83 -2.09
CA ASN A 310 -2.57 -7.93 -0.81
C ASN A 310 -2.65 -9.38 -0.29
N PRO A 311 -2.01 -10.37 -0.97
CA PRO A 311 -2.28 -11.78 -0.72
C PRO A 311 -1.93 -12.23 0.71
N VAL A 312 -0.91 -11.67 1.33
CA VAL A 312 -0.48 -12.03 2.69
C VAL A 312 -1.52 -11.59 3.72
N CYS A 313 -1.98 -10.33 3.64
CA CYS A 313 -3.07 -9.82 4.46
C CYS A 313 -4.35 -10.65 4.26
N ASN A 314 -4.74 -10.90 3.00
CA ASN A 314 -5.94 -11.69 2.68
C ASN A 314 -5.92 -13.08 3.30
N LEU A 315 -4.75 -13.74 3.32
CA LEU A 315 -4.55 -15.04 3.97
C LEU A 315 -4.58 -14.92 5.50
N ARG A 316 -3.91 -13.89 6.04
CA ARG A 316 -3.81 -13.66 7.48
C ARG A 316 -5.18 -13.41 8.13
N LEU A 317 -6.06 -12.69 7.43
CA LEU A 317 -7.41 -12.35 7.88
C LEU A 317 -8.47 -13.38 7.42
N GLY A 318 -8.07 -14.40 6.64
CA GLY A 318 -9.02 -15.38 6.10
C GLY A 318 -10.05 -14.77 5.14
N SER A 319 -9.72 -13.65 4.49
CA SER A 319 -10.63 -12.91 3.61
C SER A 319 -11.02 -13.70 2.35
N GLY A 320 -10.10 -14.53 1.84
CA GLY A 320 -10.31 -15.38 0.67
C GLY A 320 -9.26 -15.20 -0.42
N VAL A 321 -9.48 -15.84 -1.58
CA VAL A 321 -8.57 -15.80 -2.73
C VAL A 321 -9.16 -14.92 -3.83
N MET A 322 -8.41 -13.87 -4.20
CA MET A 322 -8.78 -12.96 -5.30
C MET A 322 -8.92 -13.72 -6.63
N PRO A 323 -9.94 -13.43 -7.47
CA PRO A 323 -10.14 -14.08 -8.77
C PRO A 323 -9.14 -13.55 -9.83
N TYR A 324 -7.84 -13.74 -9.57
CA TYR A 324 -6.71 -13.22 -10.36
C TYR A 324 -6.86 -13.48 -11.86
N TYR A 325 -7.17 -14.74 -12.25
CA TYR A 325 -7.26 -15.11 -13.67
C TYR A 325 -8.39 -14.41 -14.39
N LYS A 326 -9.51 -14.18 -13.70
CA LYS A 326 -10.65 -13.46 -14.28
C LYS A 326 -10.32 -11.99 -14.47
N LEU A 327 -9.69 -11.35 -13.48
CA LEU A 327 -9.22 -9.96 -13.57
C LEU A 327 -8.17 -9.80 -14.68
N ARG A 328 -7.19 -10.71 -14.74
CA ARG A 328 -6.17 -10.74 -15.81
C ARG A 328 -6.81 -10.90 -17.19
N ALA A 329 -7.74 -11.84 -17.35
CA ALA A 329 -8.43 -12.07 -18.62
C ALA A 329 -9.29 -10.88 -19.07
N ALA A 330 -9.87 -10.13 -18.14
CA ALA A 330 -10.60 -8.90 -18.39
C ALA A 330 -9.68 -7.69 -18.65
N GLY A 331 -8.36 -7.85 -18.55
CA GLY A 331 -7.39 -6.77 -18.76
C GLY A 331 -7.32 -5.76 -17.63
N VAL A 332 -7.82 -6.09 -16.43
CA VAL A 332 -7.74 -5.21 -15.25
C VAL A 332 -6.28 -5.15 -14.77
N PRO A 333 -5.66 -3.96 -14.71
CA PRO A 333 -4.31 -3.81 -14.19
C PRO A 333 -4.24 -4.22 -12.71
N ILE A 334 -3.17 -4.96 -12.33
CA ILE A 334 -2.94 -5.42 -10.97
C ILE A 334 -1.64 -4.80 -10.43
N CYS A 335 -1.68 -4.35 -9.18
CA CYS A 335 -0.50 -3.97 -8.40
C CYS A 335 -0.46 -4.77 -7.08
N LEU A 336 0.70 -4.76 -6.41
CA LEU A 336 0.90 -5.47 -5.15
C LEU A 336 1.10 -4.50 -4.00
N GLY A 337 0.51 -4.83 -2.85
CA GLY A 337 0.68 -4.10 -1.60
C GLY A 337 0.92 -5.04 -0.43
N THR A 338 1.59 -4.54 0.61
CA THR A 338 1.77 -5.30 1.85
C THR A 338 0.55 -5.20 2.75
N ASP A 339 -0.28 -4.15 2.54
CA ASP A 339 -1.27 -3.77 3.52
C ASP A 339 -0.60 -3.38 4.85
N GLU A 340 -1.19 -3.66 5.98
CA GLU A 340 -0.70 -3.26 7.28
C GLU A 340 0.47 -4.11 7.78
N MET A 341 1.35 -3.50 8.56
CA MET A 341 2.42 -4.23 9.23
C MET A 341 1.91 -5.21 10.29
N ASN A 342 0.67 -5.10 10.75
CA ASN A 342 0.04 -6.03 11.70
C ASN A 342 -0.83 -7.10 11.01
N THR A 343 -0.99 -7.06 9.69
CA THR A 343 -1.62 -8.11 8.88
C THR A 343 -0.62 -8.92 8.06
N ASP A 344 0.54 -8.37 7.72
CA ASP A 344 1.69 -9.08 7.15
C ASP A 344 2.76 -9.39 8.23
N ASP A 345 2.73 -8.66 9.37
CA ASP A 345 3.72 -8.62 10.44
C ASP A 345 5.14 -8.21 9.96
N THR A 346 5.27 -7.82 8.69
CA THR A 346 6.46 -7.25 8.05
C THR A 346 6.06 -6.25 6.95
N VAL A 347 7.05 -5.61 6.31
CA VAL A 347 6.83 -4.87 5.05
C VAL A 347 7.75 -5.46 4.01
N ASN A 348 7.33 -6.57 3.37
CA ASN A 348 8.16 -7.33 2.44
C ASN A 348 7.45 -7.64 1.13
N LEU A 349 7.61 -6.76 0.14
CA LEU A 349 7.02 -6.95 -1.19
C LEU A 349 7.56 -8.16 -1.95
N TRP A 350 8.78 -8.64 -1.65
CA TRP A 350 9.31 -9.87 -2.24
C TRP A 350 8.49 -11.09 -1.77
N PHE A 351 8.16 -11.12 -0.48
CA PHE A 351 7.31 -12.17 0.06
C PHE A 351 5.87 -12.07 -0.46
N VAL A 352 5.35 -10.85 -0.62
CA VAL A 352 4.04 -10.60 -1.24
C VAL A 352 4.00 -11.13 -2.67
N ALA A 353 5.00 -10.83 -3.51
CA ALA A 353 5.06 -11.30 -4.89
C ALA A 353 5.15 -12.83 -4.99
N LYS A 354 5.98 -13.44 -4.16
CA LYS A 354 6.08 -14.91 -4.06
C LYS A 354 4.73 -15.52 -3.67
N THR A 355 4.08 -14.97 -2.66
CA THR A 355 2.76 -15.44 -2.19
C THR A 355 1.70 -15.26 -3.27
N ALA A 356 1.67 -14.10 -3.95
CA ALA A 356 0.77 -13.84 -5.07
C ALA A 356 0.93 -14.88 -6.18
N SER A 357 2.18 -15.17 -6.57
CA SER A 357 2.47 -16.18 -7.61
C SER A 357 2.03 -17.60 -7.18
N LEU A 358 2.46 -18.04 -5.99
CA LEU A 358 2.23 -19.42 -5.54
C LEU A 358 0.74 -19.70 -5.24
N LEU A 359 0.02 -18.74 -4.66
CA LEU A 359 -1.39 -18.89 -4.35
C LEU A 359 -2.23 -19.21 -5.59
N GLN A 360 -1.89 -18.59 -6.71
CA GLN A 360 -2.62 -18.78 -7.96
C GLN A 360 -2.40 -20.16 -8.62
N THR A 361 -1.35 -20.88 -8.24
CA THR A 361 -1.15 -22.26 -8.72
C THR A 361 -2.24 -23.22 -8.22
N LEU A 362 -2.92 -22.86 -7.13
CA LEU A 362 -4.05 -23.64 -6.58
C LEU A 362 -5.39 -23.31 -7.25
N ALA A 363 -5.49 -22.20 -7.98
CA ALA A 363 -6.74 -21.74 -8.58
C ALA A 363 -7.02 -22.35 -9.95
N THR A 364 -6.00 -22.88 -10.66
CA THR A 364 -6.16 -23.58 -11.95
C THR A 364 -5.24 -24.80 -12.04
N ARG A 365 -5.75 -25.89 -12.68
CA ARG A 365 -4.94 -27.08 -13.01
C ARG A 365 -4.11 -26.90 -14.28
N ASN A 366 -4.38 -25.85 -15.05
CA ASN A 366 -3.63 -25.55 -16.23
C ASN A 366 -2.36 -24.76 -15.87
N TYR A 367 -1.25 -25.47 -15.65
CA TYR A 367 0.03 -24.86 -15.26
C TYR A 367 0.56 -23.83 -16.26
N ARG A 368 0.09 -23.84 -17.51
CA ARG A 368 0.47 -22.86 -18.56
C ARG A 368 -0.19 -21.48 -18.34
N GLU A 369 -1.19 -21.43 -17.47
CA GLU A 369 -1.87 -20.17 -17.09
C GLU A 369 -1.29 -19.59 -15.80
N TRP A 370 -0.42 -20.32 -15.10
CA TRP A 370 0.16 -19.82 -13.85
C TRP A 370 0.89 -18.49 -14.07
N PRO A 371 0.86 -17.59 -13.07
CA PRO A 371 1.49 -16.28 -13.21
C PRO A 371 2.99 -16.41 -13.54
N GLU A 372 3.42 -15.70 -14.58
CA GLU A 372 4.82 -15.63 -14.93
C GLU A 372 5.57 -14.59 -14.06
N PRO A 373 6.87 -14.76 -13.84
CA PRO A 373 7.67 -13.82 -13.04
C PRO A 373 7.55 -12.36 -13.52
N GLN A 374 7.47 -12.13 -14.82
CA GLN A 374 7.31 -10.80 -15.43
C GLN A 374 6.02 -10.12 -14.98
N GLU A 375 4.92 -10.87 -14.81
CA GLU A 375 3.64 -10.32 -14.31
C GLU A 375 3.81 -9.83 -12.88
N MET A 376 4.50 -10.59 -12.03
CA MET A 376 4.74 -10.22 -10.63
C MET A 376 5.68 -9.01 -10.52
N LEU A 377 6.76 -8.98 -11.31
CA LEU A 377 7.68 -7.83 -11.34
C LEU A 377 7.00 -6.57 -11.87
N ALA A 378 6.14 -6.71 -12.88
CA ALA A 378 5.32 -5.60 -13.37
C ALA A 378 4.34 -5.10 -12.30
N ALA A 379 3.70 -6.00 -11.54
CA ALA A 379 2.80 -5.63 -10.44
C ALA A 379 3.52 -4.95 -9.27
N LEU A 380 4.78 -5.35 -8.98
CA LEU A 380 5.64 -4.73 -7.97
C LEU A 380 6.15 -3.33 -8.33
N THR A 381 6.09 -2.96 -9.61
CA THR A 381 6.73 -1.74 -10.12
C THR A 381 5.74 -0.89 -10.93
N ARG A 382 5.51 -1.20 -12.21
CA ARG A 382 4.62 -0.43 -13.12
C ARG A 382 3.16 -0.43 -12.65
N GLY A 383 2.68 -1.54 -12.06
CA GLY A 383 1.32 -1.63 -11.53
C GLY A 383 1.09 -0.63 -10.40
N GLY A 384 2.01 -0.57 -9.42
CA GLY A 384 1.97 0.43 -8.35
C GLY A 384 2.14 1.86 -8.85
N ALA A 385 3.03 2.09 -9.82
CA ALA A 385 3.20 3.40 -10.46
C ALA A 385 1.90 3.87 -11.15
N ARG A 386 1.17 2.95 -11.81
CA ARG A 386 -0.14 3.23 -12.39
C ARG A 386 -1.16 3.61 -11.32
N ALA A 387 -1.23 2.84 -10.24
CA ALA A 387 -2.12 3.13 -9.11
C ALA A 387 -1.85 4.51 -8.48
N MET A 388 -0.59 4.94 -8.45
CA MET A 388 -0.19 6.28 -8.01
C MET A 388 -0.36 7.38 -9.07
N ARG A 389 -0.93 7.07 -10.24
CA ARG A 389 -1.05 7.98 -11.41
C ARG A 389 0.31 8.50 -11.90
N ARG A 390 1.37 7.71 -11.70
CA ARG A 390 2.76 7.99 -12.07
C ARG A 390 3.30 7.02 -13.13
N ALA A 391 2.42 6.36 -13.91
CA ALA A 391 2.82 5.42 -14.97
C ALA A 391 3.74 6.05 -16.02
N HIS A 392 3.72 7.38 -16.17
CA HIS A 392 4.54 8.10 -17.16
C HIS A 392 6.02 8.18 -16.77
N ASP A 393 6.37 8.16 -15.46
CA ASP A 393 7.75 8.41 -15.00
C ASP A 393 8.23 7.55 -13.83
N LEU A 394 7.45 6.59 -13.34
CA LEU A 394 7.78 5.72 -12.20
C LEU A 394 7.62 4.23 -12.57
N GLY A 395 8.31 3.33 -11.84
CA GLY A 395 8.17 1.88 -11.94
C GLY A 395 8.92 1.23 -13.10
N ARG A 396 9.81 1.97 -13.77
CA ARG A 396 10.69 1.48 -14.85
C ARG A 396 11.99 2.28 -14.92
N LEU A 397 13.03 1.70 -15.49
CA LEU A 397 14.27 2.41 -15.77
C LEU A 397 14.29 2.84 -17.24
N ALA A 398 14.05 4.12 -17.49
CA ALA A 398 14.11 4.71 -18.83
C ALA A 398 14.54 6.18 -18.74
N PRO A 399 15.17 6.74 -19.79
CA PRO A 399 15.46 8.17 -19.84
C PRO A 399 14.19 9.00 -19.64
N GLY A 400 14.26 10.03 -18.79
CA GLY A 400 13.13 10.88 -18.38
C GLY A 400 12.37 10.39 -17.16
N CYS A 401 12.50 9.12 -16.75
CA CYS A 401 11.90 8.61 -15.53
C CYS A 401 12.64 9.10 -14.28
N VAL A 402 11.94 9.16 -13.15
CA VAL A 402 12.57 9.41 -11.86
C VAL A 402 13.56 8.29 -11.52
N ALA A 403 14.66 8.64 -10.89
CA ALA A 403 15.69 7.69 -10.51
C ALA A 403 15.37 7.04 -9.16
N ASP A 404 14.32 6.23 -9.15
CA ASP A 404 13.91 5.36 -8.04
C ASP A 404 14.40 3.94 -8.36
N ILE A 405 15.51 3.52 -7.73
CA ILE A 405 16.31 2.34 -8.13
C ILE A 405 16.64 1.50 -6.92
N ALA A 406 16.51 0.18 -7.03
CA ALA A 406 17.06 -0.79 -6.10
C ALA A 406 18.31 -1.45 -6.72
N LEU A 407 19.39 -1.54 -5.93
CA LEU A 407 20.58 -2.31 -6.32
C LEU A 407 20.69 -3.54 -5.42
N LEU A 408 20.70 -4.73 -6.04
CA LEU A 408 20.75 -6.02 -5.36
C LEU A 408 22.09 -6.71 -5.66
N ASP A 409 22.70 -7.31 -4.65
CA ASP A 409 23.90 -8.12 -4.77
C ASP A 409 23.58 -9.48 -5.39
N LEU A 410 24.20 -9.77 -6.53
CA LEU A 410 24.04 -11.05 -7.23
C LEU A 410 24.93 -12.16 -6.66
N ASP A 411 25.90 -11.83 -5.78
CA ASP A 411 26.74 -12.80 -5.08
C ASP A 411 26.10 -13.19 -3.72
N THR A 412 24.86 -13.65 -3.79
CA THR A 412 24.11 -14.17 -2.63
C THR A 412 23.53 -15.53 -2.93
N VAL A 413 23.08 -16.26 -1.89
CA VAL A 413 22.44 -17.58 -2.06
C VAL A 413 21.18 -17.50 -2.92
N ALA A 414 20.48 -16.38 -2.91
CA ALA A 414 19.29 -16.17 -3.73
C ALA A 414 19.61 -16.21 -5.25
N PHE A 415 20.83 -15.81 -5.64
CA PHE A 415 21.25 -15.68 -7.05
C PHE A 415 22.41 -16.58 -7.44
N THR A 416 22.95 -17.39 -6.51
CA THR A 416 24.10 -18.28 -6.81
C THR A 416 23.69 -19.77 -6.74
N PRO A 417 23.66 -20.51 -7.86
CA PRO A 417 23.94 -20.05 -9.23
C PRO A 417 22.79 -19.21 -9.81
N LEU A 418 23.12 -18.26 -10.70
CA LEU A 418 22.12 -17.50 -11.44
C LEU A 418 21.58 -18.36 -12.60
N ASN A 419 20.34 -18.86 -12.46
CA ASN A 419 19.69 -19.71 -13.44
C ASN A 419 18.70 -18.92 -14.33
N ASP A 420 17.83 -18.16 -13.68
CA ASP A 420 16.83 -17.29 -14.31
C ASP A 420 16.59 -16.09 -13.38
N LEU A 421 17.08 -14.94 -13.79
CA LEU A 421 17.07 -13.73 -12.98
C LEU A 421 15.65 -13.37 -12.49
N ARG A 422 14.66 -13.37 -13.39
CA ARG A 422 13.30 -12.95 -13.04
C ARG A 422 12.61 -13.94 -12.11
N ARG A 423 12.83 -15.24 -12.31
CA ARG A 423 12.31 -16.27 -11.39
C ARG A 423 12.96 -16.19 -10.02
N GLN A 424 14.27 -15.96 -9.97
CA GLN A 424 14.97 -15.84 -8.68
C GLN A 424 14.58 -14.56 -7.95
N LEU A 425 14.34 -13.46 -8.63
CA LEU A 425 13.75 -12.26 -8.02
C LEU A 425 12.41 -12.53 -7.36
N VAL A 426 11.50 -13.27 -8.02
CA VAL A 426 10.15 -13.51 -7.48
C VAL A 426 10.13 -14.63 -6.45
N LEU A 427 10.93 -15.70 -6.63
CA LEU A 427 10.79 -16.93 -5.83
C LEU A 427 11.89 -17.13 -4.79
N CYS A 428 13.06 -16.50 -4.96
CA CYS A 428 14.22 -16.72 -4.09
C CYS A 428 14.60 -15.48 -3.28
N GLU A 429 14.42 -14.26 -3.82
CA GLU A 429 14.74 -13.01 -3.13
C GLU A 429 13.76 -12.75 -1.96
N ASP A 430 14.29 -12.19 -0.86
CA ASP A 430 13.53 -11.84 0.34
C ASP A 430 13.82 -10.41 0.86
N GLY A 431 14.58 -9.63 0.11
CA GLY A 431 15.08 -8.29 0.45
C GLY A 431 16.48 -8.32 1.07
N GLY A 432 17.05 -9.51 1.31
CA GLY A 432 18.38 -9.65 1.91
C GLY A 432 19.53 -9.27 0.98
N SER A 433 19.31 -9.33 -0.33
CA SER A 433 20.33 -8.96 -1.33
C SER A 433 20.38 -7.46 -1.60
N VAL A 434 19.46 -6.64 -1.12
CA VAL A 434 19.44 -5.19 -1.35
C VAL A 434 20.65 -4.52 -0.70
N ARG A 435 21.46 -3.82 -1.50
CA ARG A 435 22.65 -3.06 -1.05
C ARG A 435 22.40 -1.56 -1.06
N TYR A 436 21.68 -1.07 -2.07
CA TYR A 436 21.35 0.35 -2.18
C TYR A 436 19.88 0.53 -2.55
N THR A 437 19.27 1.54 -1.95
CA THR A 437 17.97 2.07 -2.38
C THR A 437 18.16 3.55 -2.70
N ILE A 438 17.79 3.91 -3.90
CA ILE A 438 17.94 5.25 -4.46
C ILE A 438 16.54 5.78 -4.73
N VAL A 439 16.24 6.96 -4.21
CA VAL A 439 14.95 7.66 -4.40
C VAL A 439 15.24 9.06 -4.91
N ASP A 440 14.61 9.42 -6.02
CA ASP A 440 14.81 10.74 -6.65
C ASP A 440 16.31 11.05 -6.86
N GLY A 441 17.07 10.02 -7.30
CA GLY A 441 18.52 10.08 -7.52
C GLY A 441 19.38 10.15 -6.27
N ARG A 442 18.80 10.10 -5.07
CA ARG A 442 19.52 10.14 -3.77
C ARG A 442 19.68 8.76 -3.20
N ILE A 443 20.88 8.38 -2.79
CA ILE A 443 21.10 7.13 -2.07
C ILE A 443 20.57 7.30 -0.65
N VAL A 444 19.39 6.71 -0.37
CA VAL A 444 18.71 6.78 0.93
C VAL A 444 19.05 5.59 1.84
N TYR A 445 19.37 4.45 1.26
CA TYR A 445 19.88 3.27 1.97
C TYR A 445 21.14 2.76 1.30
N GLU A 446 22.13 2.43 2.09
CA GLU A 446 23.44 1.95 1.65
C GLU A 446 24.01 0.93 2.63
N ASN A 447 24.18 -0.32 2.20
CA ASN A 447 24.89 -1.39 2.95
C ASN A 447 24.48 -1.49 4.44
N GLY A 448 23.17 -1.58 4.71
CA GLY A 448 22.64 -1.75 6.07
C GLY A 448 22.33 -0.44 6.82
N ARG A 449 22.61 0.73 6.24
CA ARG A 449 22.40 2.04 6.88
C ARG A 449 21.42 2.91 6.11
N ILE A 450 20.53 3.54 6.82
CA ILE A 450 19.67 4.60 6.25
C ILE A 450 20.42 5.92 6.38
N ASN A 451 20.58 6.63 5.26
CA ASN A 451 21.25 7.91 5.24
C ASN A 451 20.35 9.02 5.85
N GLY A 452 20.95 9.85 6.71
CA GLY A 452 20.24 10.97 7.34
C GLY A 452 19.36 10.62 8.55
N VAL A 453 19.26 9.33 8.95
CA VAL A 453 18.45 8.90 10.09
C VAL A 453 19.33 8.27 11.18
N ASP A 454 19.23 8.77 12.43
CA ASP A 454 19.79 8.09 13.60
C ASP A 454 18.82 7.00 14.09
N GLU A 455 18.95 5.81 13.48
CA GLU A 455 18.08 4.69 13.82
C GLU A 455 18.24 4.20 15.28
N ALA A 456 19.41 4.39 15.88
CA ALA A 456 19.62 4.02 17.27
C ALA A 456 18.82 4.94 18.21
N ALA A 457 18.83 6.25 17.91
CA ALA A 457 17.99 7.22 18.63
C ALA A 457 16.51 6.92 18.44
N LEU A 458 16.06 6.67 17.20
CA LEU A 458 14.68 6.32 16.89
C LEU A 458 14.21 5.08 17.66
N ARG A 459 15.05 4.02 17.73
CA ARG A 459 14.73 2.81 18.50
C ARG A 459 14.73 3.03 20.00
N ARG A 460 15.53 3.95 20.55
CA ARG A 460 15.44 4.33 21.98
C ARG A 460 14.13 5.03 22.27
N GLU A 461 13.79 6.05 21.48
CA GLU A 461 12.54 6.78 21.59
C GLU A 461 11.31 5.86 21.47
N LEU A 462 11.33 4.95 20.50
CA LEU A 462 10.26 3.97 20.32
C LEU A 462 10.05 3.11 21.57
N ARG A 463 11.14 2.70 22.24
CA ARG A 463 11.03 1.95 23.50
C ARG A 463 10.44 2.78 24.63
N GLU A 464 10.73 4.06 24.68
CA GLU A 464 10.17 5.00 25.66
C GLU A 464 8.66 5.21 25.43
N LEU A 465 8.26 5.40 24.18
CA LEU A 465 6.84 5.56 23.80
C LEU A 465 6.03 4.25 23.93
N ALA A 466 6.67 3.09 23.77
CA ALA A 466 5.99 1.80 23.74
C ALA A 466 5.27 1.45 25.05
N GLY A 467 5.68 2.00 26.19
CA GLY A 467 4.99 1.82 27.48
C GLY A 467 3.57 2.37 27.45
N GLY A 468 3.43 3.65 27.19
CA GLY A 468 2.14 4.34 27.12
C GLY A 468 1.26 3.80 25.99
N TYR A 469 1.86 3.47 24.83
CA TYR A 469 1.14 2.87 23.70
C TYR A 469 0.54 1.50 24.07
N ARG A 470 1.28 0.62 24.76
CA ARG A 470 0.75 -0.67 25.23
C ARG A 470 -0.39 -0.53 26.22
N GLU A 471 -0.33 0.47 27.11
CA GLU A 471 -1.44 0.75 28.04
C GLU A 471 -2.69 1.21 27.29
N GLN A 472 -2.53 2.06 26.28
CA GLN A 472 -3.63 2.48 25.41
C GLN A 472 -4.25 1.29 24.67
N LEU A 473 -3.43 0.45 24.02
CA LEU A 473 -3.90 -0.77 23.36
C LEU A 473 -4.59 -1.74 24.33
N SER A 474 -4.09 -1.87 25.55
CA SER A 474 -4.70 -2.76 26.57
C SER A 474 -6.09 -2.27 26.99
N ARG A 475 -6.29 -0.96 27.15
CA ARG A 475 -7.60 -0.36 27.44
C ARG A 475 -8.57 -0.59 26.27
N ALA A 476 -8.13 -0.27 25.05
CA ALA A 476 -8.91 -0.47 23.84
C ALA A 476 -9.31 -1.95 23.64
N ALA A 477 -8.38 -2.88 23.86
CA ALA A 477 -8.65 -4.32 23.78
C ALA A 477 -9.63 -4.81 24.88
N ALA A 478 -9.66 -4.19 26.05
CA ALA A 478 -10.64 -4.55 27.08
C ALA A 478 -12.06 -4.17 26.66
N GLU A 479 -12.21 -3.04 25.96
CA GLU A 479 -13.49 -2.59 25.41
C GLU A 479 -13.92 -3.40 24.21
N ALA A 480 -12.99 -3.66 23.29
CA ALA A 480 -13.20 -4.53 22.13
C ALA A 480 -13.71 -5.93 22.55
N ARG A 481 -13.12 -6.55 23.59
CA ARG A 481 -13.58 -7.84 24.11
C ARG A 481 -15.03 -7.85 24.56
N ARG A 482 -15.59 -6.73 25.00
CA ARG A 482 -17.02 -6.64 25.38
C ARG A 482 -17.93 -6.70 24.16
N LEU A 483 -17.49 -6.11 23.05
CA LEU A 483 -18.24 -6.05 21.78
C LEU A 483 -18.00 -7.28 20.88
N GLU A 484 -16.88 -7.99 21.05
CA GLU A 484 -16.49 -9.13 20.21
C GLU A 484 -17.59 -10.20 20.02
N PRO A 485 -18.40 -10.57 21.03
CA PRO A 485 -19.49 -11.54 20.84
C PRO A 485 -20.50 -11.11 19.76
N HIS A 486 -20.78 -9.82 19.66
CA HIS A 486 -21.71 -9.27 18.65
C HIS A 486 -21.07 -9.31 17.25
N TYR A 487 -19.79 -8.89 17.12
CA TYR A 487 -19.04 -8.97 15.86
C TYR A 487 -18.85 -10.42 15.39
N ARG A 488 -18.55 -11.33 16.31
CA ARG A 488 -18.48 -12.77 16.00
C ARG A 488 -19.82 -13.31 15.50
N SER A 489 -20.91 -12.95 16.15
CA SER A 489 -22.26 -13.39 15.74
C SER A 489 -22.63 -12.83 14.36
N MET A 490 -22.34 -11.57 14.11
CA MET A 490 -22.53 -10.89 12.82
C MET A 490 -21.70 -11.60 11.74
N TYR A 491 -20.39 -11.80 11.98
CA TYR A 491 -19.49 -12.48 11.04
C TYR A 491 -19.98 -13.89 10.69
N LEU A 492 -20.31 -14.72 11.69
CA LEU A 492 -20.77 -16.11 11.46
C LEU A 492 -22.10 -16.13 10.68
N ARG A 493 -23.01 -15.21 10.95
CA ARG A 493 -24.24 -15.07 10.19
C ARG A 493 -23.98 -14.71 8.74
N ALA A 494 -23.17 -13.69 8.47
CA ALA A 494 -22.79 -13.31 7.11
C ALA A 494 -22.00 -14.41 6.37
N ALA A 495 -21.12 -15.12 7.08
CA ALA A 495 -20.37 -16.25 6.52
C ALA A 495 -21.27 -17.42 6.07
N ALA A 496 -22.43 -17.62 6.72
CA ALA A 496 -23.39 -18.66 6.38
C ALA A 496 -24.30 -18.30 5.18
N GLU A 497 -24.39 -17.02 4.79
CA GLU A 497 -25.21 -16.59 3.65
C GLU A 497 -24.70 -17.20 2.33
N ASP A 498 -25.62 -17.57 1.44
CA ASP A 498 -25.27 -17.93 0.06
C ASP A 498 -25.20 -16.64 -0.79
N VAL A 499 -24.01 -16.34 -1.28
CA VAL A 499 -23.76 -15.18 -2.15
C VAL A 499 -23.47 -15.58 -3.61
N GLY A 500 -23.78 -16.83 -3.98
CA GLY A 500 -23.63 -17.38 -5.34
C GLY A 500 -22.16 -17.62 -5.75
N MET A 501 -21.22 -17.51 -4.82
CA MET A 501 -19.80 -17.77 -5.06
C MET A 501 -19.07 -18.20 -3.79
N ASN A 502 -17.92 -18.85 -3.97
CA ASN A 502 -16.99 -19.16 -2.87
C ASN A 502 -15.59 -18.68 -3.22
N ARG A 503 -14.94 -17.97 -2.28
CA ARG A 503 -13.55 -17.50 -2.38
C ARG A 503 -12.67 -18.12 -1.30
N TRP A 504 -13.21 -18.96 -0.45
CA TRP A 504 -12.45 -19.82 0.46
C TRP A 504 -12.05 -21.13 -0.23
N LEU A 505 -11.02 -21.78 0.28
CA LEU A 505 -10.54 -23.08 -0.26
C LEU A 505 -11.34 -24.30 0.24
N ALA A 506 -12.29 -24.11 1.13
CA ALA A 506 -13.13 -25.19 1.71
C ALA A 506 -14.51 -25.25 1.07
#